data_877013059c869e1d8ad6218486a22850
#
_entry.id   877013059c869e1d8ad6218486a22850
#
_cell.length_a   1.000
_cell.length_b   1.000
_cell.length_c   1.000
_cell.angle_alpha   90.00
_cell.angle_beta   90.00
_cell.angle_gamma   90.00
#
_symmetry.space_group_name_H-M   'P 1'
#
loop_
_entity.id
_entity.type
_entity.pdbx_description
1 polymer ?
#
loop_
_entity_poly.entity_id
_entity_poly.type
_entity_poly.pdbx_seq_one_letter_code
_entity_poly.pdbx_strand_id
1 'polypeptide(L)'
;MNWRTIIALSMFGLAMGIATVFVIPSTIEPLFWIAIFAISAYVIARRCPGREFVHGLLVGIANSVWVTASHVLLFQQYLANHPQEAAMMSSMPAPDSPRLMMGLVGPVIGVVSGALIGLLALLARKLLGRRPATV
;
A
#
# COMPACT_ATOMS: atom_id res chain seq x y z
N MET A 1 15.89 -12.94 3.15
CA MET A 1 14.56 -12.32 2.96
C MET A 1 13.54 -12.98 3.87
N ASN A 2 12.76 -12.17 4.59
CA ASN A 2 11.69 -12.69 5.45
C ASN A 2 10.35 -12.64 4.69
N TRP A 3 10.13 -13.63 3.84
CA TRP A 3 8.94 -13.72 3.00
C TRP A 3 7.64 -13.82 3.81
N ARG A 4 7.69 -14.46 4.99
CA ARG A 4 6.53 -14.53 5.90
C ARG A 4 6.05 -13.15 6.33
N THR A 5 6.98 -12.25 6.64
CA THR A 5 6.65 -10.86 7.00
C THR A 5 6.10 -10.09 5.79
N ILE A 6 6.69 -10.27 4.59
CA ILE A 6 6.21 -9.61 3.37
C ILE A 6 4.78 -10.05 3.07
N ILE A 7 4.50 -11.36 3.05
CA ILE A 7 3.18 -11.89 2.77
C ILE A 7 2.16 -11.44 3.82
N ALA A 8 2.51 -11.54 5.12
CA ALA A 8 1.60 -11.12 6.19
C ALA A 8 1.23 -9.62 6.09
N LEU A 9 2.20 -8.76 5.81
CA LEU A 9 1.94 -7.32 5.66
C LEU A 9 1.25 -6.97 4.34
N SER A 10 1.42 -7.79 3.30
CA SER A 10 0.68 -7.58 2.05
C SER A 10 -0.82 -7.90 2.16
N MET A 11 -1.25 -8.59 3.20
CA MET A 11 -2.67 -8.81 3.46
C MET A 11 -3.42 -7.51 3.77
N PHE A 12 -2.73 -6.49 4.25
CA PHE A 12 -3.32 -5.15 4.34
C PHE A 12 -3.77 -4.61 2.98
N GLY A 13 -2.99 -4.84 1.92
CA GLY A 13 -3.36 -4.46 0.56
C GLY A 13 -4.60 -5.21 0.07
N LEU A 14 -4.71 -6.51 0.36
CA LEU A 14 -5.91 -7.27 0.03
C LEU A 14 -7.13 -6.75 0.80
N ALA A 15 -7.00 -6.56 2.12
CA ALA A 15 -8.07 -6.05 2.96
C ALA A 15 -8.51 -4.65 2.50
N MET A 16 -7.58 -3.74 2.23
CA MET A 16 -7.87 -2.41 1.73
C MET A 16 -8.45 -2.44 0.33
N GLY A 17 -7.92 -3.28 -0.58
CA GLY A 17 -8.44 -3.41 -1.93
C GLY A 17 -9.90 -3.81 -1.96
N ILE A 18 -10.31 -4.73 -1.09
CA ILE A 18 -11.73 -5.12 -0.95
C ILE A 18 -12.52 -4.04 -0.22
N ALA A 19 -12.00 -3.52 0.90
CA ALA A 19 -12.70 -2.56 1.73
C ALA A 19 -12.98 -1.23 0.98
N THR A 20 -12.06 -0.76 0.16
CA THR A 20 -12.25 0.44 -0.67
C THR A 20 -13.27 0.22 -1.78
N VAL A 21 -13.41 -0.98 -2.31
CA VAL A 21 -14.47 -1.27 -3.29
C VAL A 21 -15.85 -1.14 -2.68
N PHE A 22 -16.06 -1.57 -1.43
CA PHE A 22 -17.42 -1.71 -0.87
C PHE A 22 -17.76 -0.74 0.26
N VAL A 23 -16.79 -0.30 1.06
CA VAL A 23 -17.07 0.34 2.35
C VAL A 23 -16.32 1.66 2.56
N ILE A 24 -15.03 1.73 2.20
CA ILE A 24 -14.18 2.88 2.51
C ILE A 24 -14.23 3.90 1.38
N PRO A 25 -14.78 5.11 1.62
CA PRO A 25 -14.74 6.18 0.63
C PRO A 25 -13.34 6.80 0.54
N SER A 26 -13.02 7.39 -0.61
CA SER A 26 -11.72 8.03 -0.90
C SER A 26 -11.31 9.10 0.12
N THR A 27 -12.29 9.73 0.77
CA THR A 27 -12.03 10.82 1.75
C THR A 27 -11.34 10.35 3.01
N ILE A 28 -11.60 9.13 3.48
CA ILE A 28 -11.01 8.56 4.70
C ILE A 28 -9.95 7.50 4.43
N GLU A 29 -9.84 7.02 3.19
CA GLU A 29 -8.85 6.02 2.78
C GLU A 29 -7.41 6.38 3.18
N PRO A 30 -6.93 7.63 3.03
CA PRO A 30 -5.58 8.00 3.41
C PRO A 30 -5.24 7.75 4.89
N LEU A 31 -6.22 7.85 5.78
CA LEU A 31 -6.02 7.59 7.22
C LEU A 31 -5.68 6.12 7.47
N PHE A 32 -6.33 5.21 6.77
CA PHE A 32 -6.03 3.77 6.87
C PHE A 32 -4.64 3.47 6.33
N TRP A 33 -4.24 4.10 5.21
CA TRP A 33 -2.90 3.92 4.65
C TRP A 33 -1.81 4.45 5.57
N ILE A 34 -2.01 5.58 6.24
CA ILE A 34 -1.05 6.10 7.25
C ILE A 34 -0.85 5.07 8.37
N ALA A 35 -1.93 4.50 8.90
CA ALA A 35 -1.86 3.48 9.94
C ALA A 35 -1.15 2.21 9.45
N ILE A 36 -1.47 1.73 8.24
CA ILE A 36 -0.84 0.56 7.63
C ILE A 36 0.66 0.79 7.40
N PHE A 37 1.05 1.97 6.94
CA PHE A 37 2.46 2.30 6.73
C PHE A 37 3.23 2.34 8.05
N ALA A 38 2.65 2.93 9.10
CA ALA A 38 3.25 2.97 10.43
C ALA A 38 3.42 1.56 11.02
N ILE A 39 2.39 0.73 10.94
CA ILE A 39 2.43 -0.67 11.41
C ILE A 39 3.47 -1.47 10.62
N SER A 40 3.45 -1.36 9.29
CA SER A 40 4.38 -2.07 8.41
C SER A 40 5.83 -1.67 8.68
N ALA A 41 6.08 -0.36 8.81
CA ALA A 41 7.42 0.16 9.13
C ALA A 41 7.92 -0.36 10.48
N TYR A 42 7.06 -0.34 11.51
CA TYR A 42 7.40 -0.85 12.83
C TYR A 42 7.73 -2.36 12.80
N VAL A 43 6.86 -3.17 12.17
CA VAL A 43 7.05 -4.63 12.09
C VAL A 43 8.33 -4.97 11.31
N ILE A 44 8.59 -4.28 10.19
CA ILE A 44 9.79 -4.48 9.38
C ILE A 44 11.04 -4.11 10.19
N ALA A 45 11.04 -2.96 10.88
CA ALA A 45 12.14 -2.52 11.71
C ALA A 45 12.50 -3.53 12.80
N ARG A 46 11.51 -4.25 13.33
CA ARG A 46 11.69 -5.25 14.38
C ARG A 46 12.12 -6.62 13.85
N ARG A 47 11.58 -7.03 12.69
CA ARG A 47 11.72 -8.41 12.19
C ARG A 47 12.71 -8.59 11.04
N CYS A 48 13.13 -7.49 10.40
CA CYS A 48 13.94 -7.55 9.18
C CYS A 48 15.21 -6.67 9.27
N PRO A 49 16.03 -6.81 10.34
CA PRO A 49 17.20 -5.95 10.54
C PRO A 49 18.20 -6.06 9.38
N GLY A 50 18.70 -4.90 8.93
CA GLY A 50 19.69 -4.79 7.86
C GLY A 50 19.13 -4.87 6.44
N ARG A 51 17.81 -5.09 6.28
CA ARG A 51 17.14 -5.13 4.98
C ARG A 51 15.77 -4.42 5.01
N GLU A 52 15.65 -3.42 5.86
CA GLU A 52 14.38 -2.73 6.13
C GLU A 52 13.81 -2.11 4.86
N PHE A 53 14.65 -1.40 4.09
CA PHE A 53 14.22 -0.73 2.87
C PHE A 53 13.67 -1.70 1.83
N VAL A 54 14.40 -2.79 1.57
CA VAL A 54 13.98 -3.80 0.58
C VAL A 54 12.67 -4.48 0.99
N HIS A 55 12.49 -4.78 2.29
CA HIS A 55 11.23 -5.35 2.77
C HIS A 55 10.07 -4.36 2.61
N GLY A 56 10.28 -3.08 2.95
CA GLY A 56 9.26 -2.03 2.74
C GLY A 56 8.87 -1.90 1.28
N LEU A 57 9.86 -1.87 0.38
CA LEU A 57 9.63 -1.81 -1.06
C LEU A 57 8.79 -2.98 -1.54
N LEU A 58 9.14 -4.20 -1.16
CA LEU A 58 8.40 -5.41 -1.56
C LEU A 58 6.99 -5.47 -0.95
N VAL A 59 6.82 -5.01 0.28
CA VAL A 59 5.48 -4.90 0.91
C VAL A 59 4.61 -3.91 0.14
N GLY A 60 5.13 -2.74 -0.23
CA GLY A 60 4.38 -1.75 -1.00
C GLY A 60 3.98 -2.27 -2.39
N ILE A 61 4.91 -2.92 -3.09
CA ILE A 61 4.61 -3.56 -4.39
C ILE A 61 3.54 -4.65 -4.23
N ALA A 62 3.68 -5.53 -3.23
CA ALA A 62 2.70 -6.59 -3.01
C ALA A 62 1.32 -6.04 -2.62
N ASN A 63 1.26 -4.98 -1.77
CA ASN A 63 0.01 -4.29 -1.46
C ASN A 63 -0.65 -3.72 -2.72
N SER A 64 0.13 -3.08 -3.60
CA SER A 64 -0.41 -2.50 -4.83
C SER A 64 -0.95 -3.55 -5.80
N VAL A 65 -0.34 -4.73 -5.85
CA VAL A 65 -0.86 -5.85 -6.66
C VAL A 65 -2.25 -6.25 -6.16
N TRP A 66 -2.43 -6.41 -4.86
CA TRP A 66 -3.74 -6.77 -4.28
C TRP A 66 -4.79 -5.69 -4.50
N VAL A 67 -4.45 -4.42 -4.25
CA VAL A 67 -5.37 -3.29 -4.45
C VAL A 67 -5.76 -3.18 -5.92
N THR A 68 -4.78 -3.16 -6.83
CA THR A 68 -5.04 -3.05 -8.26
C THR A 68 -5.86 -4.22 -8.77
N ALA A 69 -5.55 -5.45 -8.37
CA ALA A 69 -6.32 -6.62 -8.75
C ALA A 69 -7.78 -6.53 -8.27
N SER A 70 -7.99 -6.12 -7.02
CA SER A 70 -9.35 -5.93 -6.47
C SER A 70 -10.14 -4.87 -7.25
N HIS A 71 -9.53 -3.72 -7.54
CA HIS A 71 -10.18 -2.62 -8.27
C HIS A 71 -10.44 -2.97 -9.74
N VAL A 72 -9.53 -3.68 -10.40
CA VAL A 72 -9.71 -4.11 -11.80
C VAL A 72 -10.78 -5.20 -11.92
N LEU A 73 -10.76 -6.17 -11.02
CA LEU A 73 -11.73 -7.28 -11.02
C LEU A 73 -13.13 -6.81 -10.63
N LEU A 74 -13.24 -5.93 -9.64
CA LEU A 74 -14.50 -5.39 -9.11
C LEU A 74 -14.76 -3.96 -9.61
N PHE A 75 -14.35 -3.67 -10.84
CA PHE A 75 -14.31 -2.33 -11.41
C PHE A 75 -15.65 -1.59 -11.35
N GLN A 76 -16.76 -2.26 -11.66
CA GLN A 76 -18.08 -1.63 -11.64
C GLN A 76 -18.50 -1.23 -10.22
N GLN A 77 -18.25 -2.09 -9.24
CA GLN A 77 -18.53 -1.80 -7.83
C GLN A 77 -17.65 -0.67 -7.31
N TYR A 78 -16.36 -0.68 -7.70
CA TYR A 78 -15.45 0.38 -7.34
C TYR A 78 -15.95 1.75 -7.85
N LEU A 79 -16.30 1.87 -9.13
CA LEU A 79 -16.81 3.12 -9.70
C LEU A 79 -18.14 3.56 -9.08
N ALA A 80 -19.03 2.62 -8.76
CA ALA A 80 -20.31 2.94 -8.13
C ALA A 80 -20.13 3.60 -6.76
N ASN A 81 -19.08 3.23 -6.03
CA ASN A 81 -18.77 3.77 -4.71
C ASN A 81 -17.77 4.94 -4.73
N HIS A 82 -17.18 5.26 -5.91
CA HIS A 82 -16.18 6.31 -6.09
C HIS A 82 -16.55 7.23 -7.27
N PRO A 83 -17.63 8.04 -7.14
CA PRO A 83 -18.10 8.87 -8.23
C PRO A 83 -17.10 9.95 -8.68
N GLN A 84 -16.23 10.41 -7.82
CA GLN A 84 -15.18 11.37 -8.16
C GLN A 84 -14.14 10.74 -9.08
N GLU A 85 -13.68 9.54 -8.80
CA GLU A 85 -12.75 8.78 -9.62
C GLU A 85 -13.41 8.40 -10.96
N ALA A 86 -14.68 8.03 -10.94
CA ALA A 86 -15.45 7.78 -12.16
C ALA A 86 -15.51 9.01 -13.07
N ALA A 87 -15.71 10.20 -12.50
CA ALA A 87 -15.72 11.45 -13.27
C ALA A 87 -14.33 11.80 -13.85
N MET A 88 -13.26 11.52 -13.12
CA MET A 88 -11.88 11.76 -13.59
C MET A 88 -11.45 10.81 -14.72
N MET A 89 -12.07 9.64 -14.84
CA MET A 89 -11.68 8.66 -15.87
C MET A 89 -11.86 9.17 -17.31
N SER A 90 -12.84 10.04 -17.54
CA SER A 90 -13.04 10.66 -18.84
C SER A 90 -11.90 11.59 -19.27
N SER A 91 -11.12 12.09 -18.33
CA SER A 91 -9.97 12.99 -18.57
C SER A 91 -8.61 12.28 -18.53
N MET A 92 -8.58 10.96 -18.33
CA MET A 92 -7.35 10.17 -18.34
C MET A 92 -6.77 10.00 -19.77
N PRO A 93 -5.46 9.74 -19.89
CA PRO A 93 -4.80 9.55 -21.20
C PRO A 93 -5.37 8.43 -22.08
N ALA A 94 -6.09 7.45 -21.51
CA ALA A 94 -6.74 6.39 -22.25
C ALA A 94 -8.15 6.15 -21.68
N PRO A 95 -9.11 7.06 -21.93
CA PRO A 95 -10.46 7.00 -21.35
C PRO A 95 -11.23 5.73 -21.75
N ASP A 96 -10.93 5.17 -22.91
CA ASP A 96 -11.55 3.93 -23.41
C ASP A 96 -11.00 2.65 -22.76
N SER A 97 -9.92 2.76 -21.97
CA SER A 97 -9.24 1.62 -21.34
C SER A 97 -8.90 1.88 -19.86
N PRO A 98 -9.88 2.24 -19.01
CA PRO A 98 -9.61 2.64 -17.63
C PRO A 98 -9.01 1.51 -16.78
N ARG A 99 -9.38 0.26 -17.01
CA ARG A 99 -8.78 -0.89 -16.32
C ARG A 99 -7.30 -1.07 -16.63
N LEU A 100 -6.92 -0.81 -17.91
CA LEU A 100 -5.51 -0.83 -18.31
C LEU A 100 -4.73 0.27 -17.58
N MET A 101 -5.30 1.47 -17.52
CA MET A 101 -4.67 2.59 -16.81
C MET A 101 -4.50 2.29 -15.31
N MET A 102 -5.49 1.70 -14.66
CA MET A 102 -5.35 1.25 -13.27
C MET A 102 -4.23 0.21 -13.12
N GLY A 103 -4.14 -0.73 -14.06
CA GLY A 103 -3.10 -1.75 -14.10
C GLY A 103 -1.68 -1.19 -14.29
N LEU A 104 -1.53 -0.07 -15.01
CA LEU A 104 -0.25 0.60 -15.22
C LEU A 104 0.14 1.51 -14.04
N VAL A 105 -0.82 2.24 -13.49
CA VAL A 105 -0.59 3.18 -12.37
C VAL A 105 -0.36 2.45 -11.05
N GLY A 106 -1.07 1.33 -10.82
CA GLY A 106 -0.95 0.55 -9.59
C GLY A 106 0.48 0.18 -9.19
N PRO A 107 1.28 -0.44 -10.07
CA PRO A 107 2.68 -0.75 -9.79
C PRO A 107 3.54 0.47 -9.46
N VAL A 108 3.30 1.61 -10.13
CA VAL A 108 4.02 2.86 -9.85
C VAL A 108 3.72 3.33 -8.42
N ILE A 109 2.44 3.34 -8.04
CA ILE A 109 2.02 3.65 -6.65
C ILE A 109 2.65 2.64 -5.68
N GLY A 110 2.72 1.37 -6.04
CA GLY A 110 3.34 0.32 -5.25
C GLY A 110 4.82 0.57 -4.97
N VAL A 111 5.58 1.00 -5.97
CA VAL A 111 7.00 1.34 -5.81
C VAL A 111 7.16 2.57 -4.92
N VAL A 112 6.39 3.63 -5.16
CA VAL A 112 6.47 4.87 -4.36
C VAL A 112 6.09 4.62 -2.90
N SER A 113 4.96 3.97 -2.66
CA SER A 113 4.51 3.64 -1.30
C SER A 113 5.45 2.66 -0.60
N GLY A 114 5.98 1.68 -1.34
CA GLY A 114 6.97 0.75 -0.82
C GLY A 114 8.29 1.40 -0.44
N ALA A 115 8.77 2.35 -1.24
CA ALA A 115 9.94 3.16 -0.90
C ALA A 115 9.68 3.97 0.38
N LEU A 116 8.49 4.56 0.51
CA LEU A 116 8.09 5.30 1.72
C LEU A 116 8.06 4.39 2.95
N ILE A 117 7.43 3.22 2.86
CA ILE A 117 7.41 2.22 3.95
C ILE A 117 8.85 1.83 4.32
N GLY A 118 9.71 1.61 3.33
CA GLY A 118 11.11 1.26 3.54
C GLY A 118 11.90 2.35 4.28
N LEU A 119 11.71 3.61 3.90
CA LEU A 119 12.33 4.75 4.60
C LEU A 119 11.80 4.89 6.03
N LEU A 120 10.50 4.75 6.23
CA LEU A 120 9.90 4.76 7.57
C LEU A 120 10.40 3.61 8.43
N ALA A 121 10.63 2.43 7.85
CA ALA A 121 11.18 1.29 8.57
C ALA A 121 12.64 1.52 9.00
N LEU A 122 13.46 2.14 8.15
CA LEU A 122 14.82 2.57 8.51
C LEU A 122 14.80 3.59 9.65
N LEU A 123 13.90 4.57 9.58
CA LEU A 123 13.73 5.56 10.65
C LEU A 123 13.28 4.91 11.95
N ALA A 124 12.25 4.06 11.89
CA ALA A 124 11.76 3.32 13.06
C ALA A 124 12.87 2.47 13.70
N ARG A 125 13.69 1.81 12.89
CA ARG A 125 14.85 1.06 13.37
C ARG A 125 15.83 1.93 14.13
N LYS A 126 16.17 3.10 13.58
CA LYS A 126 17.08 4.06 14.22
C LYS A 126 16.55 4.58 15.56
N LEU A 127 15.24 4.80 15.65
CA LEU A 127 14.59 5.23 16.89
C LEU A 127 14.51 4.11 17.93
N LEU A 128 14.22 2.89 17.51
CA LEU A 128 14.16 1.71 18.40
C LEU A 128 15.53 1.29 18.92
N GLY A 129 16.59 1.47 18.12
CA GLY A 129 17.98 1.17 18.51
C GLY A 129 18.61 2.18 19.48
N ARG A 130 17.95 3.33 19.70
CA ARG A 130 18.40 4.39 20.63
C ARG A 130 17.87 4.24 22.06
N ARG A 131 17.25 3.12 22.44
CA ARG A 131 16.94 2.91 23.87
C ARG A 131 18.24 2.88 24.64
N PRO A 132 18.46 3.82 25.62
CA PRO A 132 19.61 3.73 26.50
C PRO A 132 19.52 2.38 27.21
N ALA A 133 20.67 1.70 27.31
CA ALA A 133 20.77 0.58 28.21
C ALA A 133 20.40 1.12 29.59
N THR A 134 19.28 0.67 30.13
CA THR A 134 18.96 0.92 31.56
C THR A 134 20.05 0.23 32.37
N VAL A 135 20.90 1.04 32.95
CA VAL A 135 21.89 0.63 33.96
C VAL A 135 21.13 0.11 35.17
#